data_c31a89a4d0b45afdfa339fa4e08dd034
#
_entry.id   c31a89a4d0b45afdfa339fa4e08dd034
#
_cell.length_a   1.000
_cell.length_b   1.000
_cell.length_c   1.000
_cell.angle_alpha   90.00
_cell.angle_beta   90.00
_cell.angle_gamma   90.00
#
_symmetry.space_group_name_H-M   'P 1'
#
loop_
_entity.id
_entity.type
_entity.pdbx_description
1 polymer ?
#
loop_
_entity_poly.entity_id
_entity_poly.type
_entity_poly.pdbx_seq_one_letter_code
_entity_poly.pdbx_strand_id
1 'polypeptide(L)'
;YNQVVSEKGWKQLKSKRSLTMWFARPEIQPLWWDAVYGELSAHQRFGRKHRTELPSRRDTLWYGDGTKLNLYYRDENGDMRTTMVYEVMDAYSEVLLGYYISDHENFEAQYNAYRMAIQVSGHKPYEIVHDNQGGHKRLEKEKGTTEPGFFDLISHVHRATAPYSGQSKTIESAFGRFQSQELNKDWRFTGMNITAKKESSHPNLEFVGENKDKLFTLEELKI
;
A
#
# COMPACT_ATOMS: atom_id res chain seq x y z
N TYR A 1 -1.25 -23.60 -36.27
CA TYR A 1 0.17 -24.00 -36.14
C TYR A 1 0.54 -25.16 -37.09
N ASN A 2 -0.06 -26.31 -36.96
CA ASN A 2 0.33 -27.48 -37.76
C ASN A 2 0.15 -27.31 -39.28
N GLN A 3 -0.79 -26.49 -39.75
CA GLN A 3 -0.91 -26.12 -41.16
C GLN A 3 0.32 -25.38 -41.65
N VAL A 4 0.72 -24.29 -40.94
CA VAL A 4 1.90 -23.46 -41.28
C VAL A 4 3.21 -24.25 -41.13
N VAL A 5 3.27 -25.14 -40.15
CA VAL A 5 4.45 -25.98 -39.88
C VAL A 5 4.72 -27.00 -41.01
N SER A 6 3.64 -27.56 -41.60
CA SER A 6 3.78 -28.47 -42.72
C SER A 6 4.38 -27.79 -43.97
N GLU A 7 4.01 -26.52 -44.23
CA GLU A 7 4.55 -25.71 -45.32
C GLU A 7 6.03 -25.32 -45.11
N LYS A 8 6.44 -25.18 -43.87
CA LYS A 8 7.81 -24.72 -43.49
C LYS A 8 8.75 -25.86 -43.11
N GLY A 9 8.32 -27.11 -43.20
CA GLY A 9 9.12 -28.27 -42.83
C GLY A 9 9.49 -28.36 -41.35
N TRP A 10 8.74 -27.67 -40.47
CA TRP A 10 8.98 -27.70 -39.03
C TRP A 10 8.31 -28.91 -38.38
N LYS A 11 8.75 -29.24 -37.14
CA LYS A 11 8.19 -30.35 -36.38
C LYS A 11 6.76 -30.09 -35.95
N GLN A 12 5.84 -30.95 -36.31
CA GLN A 12 4.44 -30.87 -35.91
C GLN A 12 4.25 -31.11 -34.41
N LEU A 13 3.30 -30.40 -33.82
CA LEU A 13 2.89 -30.63 -32.43
C LEU A 13 1.96 -31.84 -32.36
N LYS A 14 2.29 -32.79 -31.48
CA LYS A 14 1.51 -34.01 -31.27
C LYS A 14 0.18 -33.77 -30.55
N SER A 15 0.09 -32.70 -29.72
CA SER A 15 -1.13 -32.39 -28.97
C SER A 15 -1.16 -30.92 -28.49
N LYS A 16 -2.38 -30.43 -28.21
CA LYS A 16 -2.58 -29.13 -27.57
C LYS A 16 -1.84 -29.03 -26.21
N ARG A 17 -1.79 -30.14 -25.45
CA ARG A 17 -1.09 -30.22 -24.17
C ARG A 17 0.40 -29.90 -24.30
N SER A 18 1.05 -30.40 -25.36
CA SER A 18 2.48 -30.09 -25.61
C SER A 18 2.73 -28.60 -25.81
N LEU A 19 1.81 -27.93 -26.51
CA LEU A 19 1.88 -26.48 -26.69
C LEU A 19 1.68 -25.71 -25.35
N THR A 20 0.65 -26.10 -24.59
CA THR A 20 0.38 -25.51 -23.29
C THR A 20 1.56 -25.66 -22.32
N MET A 21 2.15 -26.86 -22.28
CA MET A 21 3.34 -27.10 -21.44
C MET A 21 4.56 -26.32 -21.93
N TRP A 22 4.71 -26.08 -23.22
CA TRP A 22 5.79 -25.28 -23.76
C TRP A 22 5.62 -23.79 -23.34
N PHE A 23 4.41 -23.25 -23.49
CA PHE A 23 4.12 -21.87 -23.03
C PHE A 23 4.24 -21.68 -21.51
N ALA A 24 4.04 -22.75 -20.74
CA ALA A 24 4.16 -22.70 -19.28
C ALA A 24 5.62 -22.73 -18.77
N ARG A 25 6.61 -22.94 -19.65
CA ARG A 25 8.02 -22.96 -19.23
C ARG A 25 8.47 -21.59 -18.74
N PRO A 26 9.25 -21.52 -17.64
CA PRO A 26 9.72 -20.25 -17.06
C PRO A 26 10.49 -19.38 -18.06
N GLU A 27 11.29 -19.96 -18.93
CA GLU A 27 12.06 -19.26 -19.96
C GLU A 27 11.21 -18.74 -21.13
N ILE A 28 10.01 -19.29 -21.33
CA ILE A 28 9.10 -18.92 -22.42
C ILE A 28 8.04 -17.91 -21.95
N GLN A 29 7.62 -17.99 -20.69
CA GLN A 29 6.59 -17.08 -20.14
C GLN A 29 6.90 -15.61 -20.37
N PRO A 30 8.12 -15.08 -20.14
CA PRO A 30 8.43 -13.68 -20.35
C PRO A 30 8.25 -13.20 -21.79
N LEU A 31 8.32 -14.10 -22.78
CA LEU A 31 8.25 -13.73 -24.19
C LEU A 31 6.84 -13.39 -24.69
N TRP A 32 5.82 -13.81 -23.97
CA TRP A 32 4.43 -13.64 -24.39
C TRP A 32 3.52 -13.03 -23.32
N TRP A 33 3.99 -12.95 -22.07
CA TRP A 33 3.17 -12.57 -20.92
C TRP A 33 2.62 -11.15 -21.03
N ASP A 34 3.44 -10.20 -21.48
CA ASP A 34 3.06 -8.79 -21.67
C ASP A 34 1.96 -8.63 -22.72
N ALA A 35 2.02 -9.38 -23.82
CA ALA A 35 1.01 -9.38 -24.87
C ALA A 35 -0.36 -9.88 -24.40
N VAL A 36 -0.41 -10.76 -23.39
CA VAL A 36 -1.66 -11.36 -22.88
C VAL A 36 -2.18 -10.64 -21.64
N TYR A 37 -1.29 -10.27 -20.71
CA TYR A 37 -1.64 -9.74 -19.39
C TYR A 37 -1.22 -8.28 -19.16
N GLY A 38 -0.55 -7.67 -20.14
CA GLY A 38 -0.07 -6.30 -20.10
C GLY A 38 1.32 -6.16 -19.49
N GLU A 39 1.98 -5.07 -19.85
CA GLU A 39 3.36 -4.75 -19.48
C GLU A 39 3.57 -4.69 -17.95
N LEU A 40 2.61 -4.09 -17.22
CA LEU A 40 2.66 -3.99 -15.77
C LEU A 40 2.71 -5.38 -15.11
N SER A 41 1.87 -6.31 -15.56
CA SER A 41 1.83 -7.68 -15.05
C SER A 41 3.12 -8.42 -15.36
N ALA A 42 3.68 -8.22 -16.55
CA ALA A 42 4.97 -8.78 -16.95
C ALA A 42 6.11 -8.24 -16.07
N HIS A 43 6.15 -6.94 -15.84
CA HIS A 43 7.14 -6.30 -14.98
C HIS A 43 7.05 -6.80 -13.52
N GLN A 44 5.84 -6.91 -12.97
CA GLN A 44 5.64 -7.41 -11.60
C GLN A 44 6.09 -8.88 -11.45
N ARG A 45 5.91 -9.69 -12.50
CA ARG A 45 6.21 -11.12 -12.46
C ARG A 45 7.66 -11.45 -12.77
N PHE A 46 8.24 -10.81 -13.78
CA PHE A 46 9.57 -11.13 -14.33
C PHE A 46 10.59 -10.02 -14.14
N GLY A 47 10.16 -8.82 -13.75
CA GLY A 47 11.05 -7.71 -13.47
C GLY A 47 12.06 -8.06 -12.39
N ARG A 48 13.28 -7.54 -12.50
CA ARG A 48 14.30 -7.71 -11.46
C ARG A 48 13.82 -7.04 -10.18
N LYS A 49 13.71 -7.82 -9.12
CA LYS A 49 13.41 -7.31 -7.78
C LYS A 49 14.74 -7.03 -7.08
N HIS A 50 15.07 -5.75 -6.96
CA HIS A 50 16.17 -5.35 -6.10
C HIS A 50 15.74 -5.51 -4.65
N ARG A 51 16.56 -6.16 -3.84
CA ARG A 51 16.34 -6.20 -2.40
C ARG A 51 16.58 -4.79 -1.87
N THR A 52 15.60 -4.22 -1.18
CA THR A 52 15.77 -2.93 -0.50
C THR A 52 16.75 -3.13 0.65
N GLU A 53 17.84 -2.39 0.66
CA GLU A 53 18.72 -2.31 1.82
C GLU A 53 18.07 -1.34 2.81
N LEU A 54 17.75 -1.86 3.99
CA LEU A 54 17.21 -1.04 5.08
C LEU A 54 18.35 -0.24 5.72
N PRO A 55 18.06 0.95 6.24
CA PRO A 55 19.04 1.76 6.94
C PRO A 55 19.58 1.03 8.19
N SER A 56 20.79 1.37 8.60
CA SER A 56 21.44 0.77 9.79
C SER A 56 21.19 1.54 11.10
N ARG A 57 20.42 2.65 11.02
CA ARG A 57 20.13 3.52 12.17
C ARG A 57 18.71 4.05 12.09
N ARG A 58 18.11 4.30 13.26
CA ARG A 58 16.84 5.01 13.36
C ARG A 58 16.95 6.43 12.76
N ASP A 59 15.83 6.96 12.34
CA ASP A 59 15.67 8.31 11.77
C ASP A 59 16.50 8.56 10.49
N THR A 60 17.07 7.51 9.87
CA THR A 60 17.74 7.62 8.57
C THR A 60 16.72 7.67 7.44
N LEU A 61 15.68 6.86 7.51
CA LEU A 61 14.64 6.76 6.49
C LEU A 61 13.28 6.55 7.14
N TRP A 62 12.35 7.43 6.82
CA TRP A 62 10.94 7.25 7.20
C TRP A 62 10.09 6.97 5.98
N TYR A 63 9.18 6.02 6.11
CA TYR A 63 8.12 5.78 5.15
C TYR A 63 6.85 6.48 5.59
N GLY A 64 6.19 7.20 4.66
CA GLY A 64 4.83 7.70 4.84
C GLY A 64 3.89 7.03 3.85
N ASP A 65 2.76 6.52 4.35
CA ASP A 65 1.78 5.83 3.53
C ASP A 65 0.37 5.88 4.13
N GLY A 66 -0.64 5.89 3.25
CA GLY A 66 -2.04 5.85 3.64
C GLY A 66 -2.68 4.49 3.38
N THR A 67 -3.51 4.05 4.30
CA THR A 67 -4.28 2.82 4.14
C THR A 67 -5.67 2.95 4.74
N LYS A 68 -6.57 2.06 4.36
CA LYS A 68 -7.85 1.92 5.06
C LYS A 68 -7.60 1.35 6.44
N LEU A 69 -8.16 1.98 7.48
CA LEU A 69 -8.07 1.47 8.84
C LEU A 69 -8.89 0.17 9.02
N ASN A 70 -9.82 -0.12 8.11
CA ASN A 70 -10.68 -1.29 8.14
C ASN A 70 -11.52 -1.43 9.42
N LEU A 71 -11.92 -0.31 10.01
CA LEU A 71 -12.91 -0.23 11.07
C LEU A 71 -14.11 0.59 10.64
N TYR A 72 -15.31 0.17 11.06
CA TYR A 72 -16.50 1.00 10.92
C TYR A 72 -16.55 2.07 12.00
N TYR A 73 -16.97 3.26 11.61
CA TYR A 73 -17.34 4.35 12.52
C TYR A 73 -18.72 4.90 12.13
N ARG A 74 -19.31 5.67 12.99
CA ARG A 74 -20.59 6.37 12.78
C ARG A 74 -20.32 7.82 12.41
N ASP A 75 -20.81 8.24 11.25
CA ASP A 75 -20.73 9.64 10.84
C ASP A 75 -21.78 10.52 11.55
N GLU A 76 -21.76 11.82 11.28
CA GLU A 76 -22.68 12.80 11.86
C GLU A 76 -24.15 12.54 11.52
N ASN A 77 -24.44 11.85 10.42
CA ASN A 77 -25.78 11.47 9.99
C ASN A 77 -26.22 10.13 10.62
N GLY A 78 -25.36 9.50 11.39
CA GLY A 78 -25.59 8.18 11.97
C GLY A 78 -25.35 7.04 11.00
N ASP A 79 -24.71 7.26 9.85
CA ASP A 79 -24.38 6.23 8.87
C ASP A 79 -23.05 5.55 9.20
N MET A 80 -22.96 4.25 8.86
CA MET A 80 -21.71 3.51 8.97
C MET A 80 -20.78 3.88 7.83
N ARG A 81 -19.57 4.30 8.18
CA ARG A 81 -18.49 4.65 7.25
C ARG A 81 -17.21 3.92 7.61
N THR A 82 -16.27 3.90 6.67
CA THR A 82 -14.91 3.39 6.87
C THR A 82 -13.92 4.53 6.89
N THR A 83 -12.85 4.40 7.67
CA THR A 83 -11.83 5.43 7.82
C THR A 83 -10.57 5.12 7.03
N MET A 84 -9.79 6.16 6.82
CA MET A 84 -8.40 6.08 6.38
C MET A 84 -7.47 6.41 7.55
N VAL A 85 -6.30 5.83 7.54
CA VAL A 85 -5.20 6.22 8.41
C VAL A 85 -3.98 6.52 7.54
N TYR A 86 -3.32 7.63 7.82
CA TYR A 86 -2.00 7.91 7.27
C TYR A 86 -0.98 7.66 8.38
N GLU A 87 0.06 6.91 8.09
CA GLU A 87 1.06 6.49 9.07
C GLU A 87 2.47 6.82 8.60
N VAL A 88 3.33 7.11 9.57
CA VAL A 88 4.76 7.34 9.37
C VAL A 88 5.55 6.34 10.19
N MET A 89 6.41 5.58 9.51
CA MET A 89 7.20 4.49 10.11
C MET A 89 8.69 4.71 9.89
N ASP A 90 9.49 4.48 10.93
CA ASP A 90 10.94 4.39 10.80
C ASP A 90 11.34 3.07 10.15
N ALA A 91 12.09 3.14 9.06
CA ALA A 91 12.45 1.98 8.26
C ALA A 91 13.45 1.03 8.94
N TYR A 92 14.25 1.52 9.88
CA TYR A 92 15.21 0.71 10.62
C TYR A 92 14.56 -0.11 11.72
N SER A 93 13.77 0.55 12.56
CA SER A 93 13.15 -0.08 13.74
C SER A 93 11.80 -0.71 13.47
N GLU A 94 11.19 -0.40 12.33
CA GLU A 94 9.80 -0.72 11.97
C GLU A 94 8.77 -0.18 13.00
N VAL A 95 9.13 0.86 13.75
CA VAL A 95 8.25 1.52 14.72
C VAL A 95 7.40 2.55 13.99
N LEU A 96 6.09 2.52 14.25
CA LEU A 96 5.15 3.57 13.82
C LEU A 96 5.36 4.80 14.73
N LEU A 97 5.86 5.88 14.14
CA LEU A 97 6.22 7.11 14.84
C LEU A 97 5.07 8.12 14.89
N GLY A 98 4.18 8.06 13.91
CA GLY A 98 3.07 8.98 13.85
C GLY A 98 1.94 8.45 12.98
N TYR A 99 0.73 8.88 13.29
CA TYR A 99 -0.47 8.55 12.52
C TYR A 99 -1.49 9.67 12.58
N TYR A 100 -2.42 9.65 11.65
CA TYR A 100 -3.60 10.48 11.68
C TYR A 100 -4.78 9.77 11.02
N ILE A 101 -5.91 9.70 11.74
CA ILE A 101 -7.15 9.07 11.26
C ILE A 101 -8.04 10.14 10.65
N SER A 102 -8.56 9.88 9.45
CA SER A 102 -9.45 10.78 8.72
C SER A 102 -10.45 9.99 7.88
N ASP A 103 -11.48 10.64 7.38
CA ASP A 103 -12.43 10.04 6.44
C ASP A 103 -11.81 9.83 5.04
N HIS A 104 -10.85 10.67 4.67
CA HIS A 104 -10.12 10.56 3.39
C HIS A 104 -8.64 10.85 3.61
N GLU A 105 -7.81 10.31 2.74
CA GLU A 105 -6.42 10.68 2.67
C GLU A 105 -6.28 12.08 2.06
N ASN A 106 -5.79 13.00 2.86
CA ASN A 106 -5.63 14.40 2.48
C ASN A 106 -4.32 15.00 3.05
N PHE A 107 -4.03 16.23 2.64
CA PHE A 107 -2.87 16.98 3.12
C PHE A 107 -2.80 17.07 4.65
N GLU A 108 -3.94 17.29 5.31
CA GLU A 108 -4.01 17.47 6.77
C GLU A 108 -3.61 16.18 7.50
N ALA A 109 -4.09 15.01 7.00
CA ALA A 109 -3.72 13.73 7.56
C ALA A 109 -2.22 13.47 7.46
N GLN A 110 -1.63 13.74 6.31
CA GLN A 110 -0.20 13.60 6.07
C GLN A 110 0.63 14.54 6.96
N TYR A 111 0.26 15.81 6.98
CA TYR A 111 0.94 16.83 7.80
C TYR A 111 0.93 16.47 9.30
N ASN A 112 -0.23 16.10 9.85
CA ASN A 112 -0.35 15.78 11.27
C ASN A 112 0.37 14.47 11.63
N ALA A 113 0.38 13.46 10.77
CA ALA A 113 1.13 12.23 10.99
C ALA A 113 2.65 12.50 11.06
N TYR A 114 3.21 13.29 10.14
CA TYR A 114 4.62 13.68 10.21
C TYR A 114 4.93 14.56 11.41
N ARG A 115 4.05 15.49 11.76
CA ARG A 115 4.19 16.31 12.97
C ARG A 115 4.27 15.45 14.22
N MET A 116 3.37 14.46 14.37
CA MET A 116 3.40 13.51 15.46
C MET A 116 4.70 12.69 15.45
N ALA A 117 5.12 12.19 14.28
CA ALA A 117 6.34 11.41 14.14
C ALA A 117 7.59 12.18 14.62
N ILE A 118 7.70 13.46 14.29
CA ILE A 118 8.80 14.32 14.77
C ILE A 118 8.73 14.50 16.30
N GLN A 119 7.53 14.69 16.86
CA GLN A 119 7.34 14.84 18.30
C GLN A 119 7.71 13.55 19.05
N VAL A 120 7.32 12.38 18.53
CA VAL A 120 7.59 11.07 19.14
C VAL A 120 9.07 10.69 19.00
N SER A 121 9.65 10.89 17.83
CA SER A 121 11.08 10.61 17.61
C SER A 121 12.00 11.58 18.35
N GLY A 122 11.60 12.85 18.48
CA GLY A 122 12.45 13.95 18.93
C GLY A 122 13.48 14.40 17.87
N HIS A 123 13.46 13.79 16.69
CA HIS A 123 14.41 14.05 15.60
C HIS A 123 13.68 14.19 14.25
N LYS A 124 14.37 14.78 13.29
CA LYS A 124 13.96 14.81 11.89
C LYS A 124 14.64 13.63 11.16
N PRO A 125 13.98 12.98 10.20
CA PRO A 125 14.61 11.94 9.40
C PRO A 125 15.63 12.56 8.42
N TYR A 126 16.61 11.75 8.03
CA TYR A 126 17.48 12.13 6.92
C TYR A 126 16.72 12.05 5.59
N GLU A 127 15.97 10.98 5.35
CA GLU A 127 15.20 10.77 4.13
C GLU A 127 13.73 10.45 4.44
N ILE A 128 12.82 11.00 3.61
CA ILE A 128 11.40 10.63 3.58
C ILE A 128 11.08 9.98 2.25
N VAL A 129 10.40 8.83 2.29
CA VAL A 129 9.86 8.15 1.11
C VAL A 129 8.34 8.06 1.25
N HIS A 130 7.62 8.56 0.26
CA HIS A 130 6.16 8.62 0.24
C HIS A 130 5.60 8.22 -1.13
N ASP A 131 4.30 8.00 -1.24
CA ASP A 131 3.64 7.76 -2.51
C ASP A 131 3.51 9.04 -3.33
N ASN A 132 3.41 8.88 -4.66
CA ASN A 132 3.18 9.99 -5.58
C ASN A 132 1.69 10.40 -5.63
N GLN A 133 1.11 10.74 -4.49
CA GLN A 133 -0.30 11.14 -4.36
C GLN A 133 -0.46 12.67 -4.34
N GLY A 134 -1.67 13.14 -4.69
CA GLY A 134 -1.96 14.57 -4.77
C GLY A 134 -1.77 15.36 -3.48
N GLY A 135 -2.00 14.73 -2.31
CA GLY A 135 -1.78 15.33 -0.99
C GLY A 135 -0.30 15.66 -0.73
N HIS A 136 0.60 14.77 -1.12
CA HIS A 136 2.04 14.97 -0.97
C HIS A 136 2.58 16.14 -1.79
N LYS A 137 1.99 16.45 -2.96
CA LYS A 137 2.39 17.59 -3.79
C LYS A 137 2.24 18.94 -3.09
N ARG A 138 1.35 19.04 -2.11
CA ARG A 138 1.21 20.25 -1.28
C ARG A 138 2.25 20.33 -0.17
N LEU A 139 2.86 19.20 0.19
CA LEU A 139 3.96 19.12 1.14
C LEU A 139 5.32 19.29 0.47
N GLU A 140 5.37 19.08 -0.86
CA GLU A 140 6.53 19.38 -1.68
C GLU A 140 6.60 20.89 -1.95
N LYS A 141 7.77 21.34 -2.41
CA LYS A 141 7.98 22.71 -2.85
C LYS A 141 7.08 23.04 -4.04
N GLU A 142 6.35 24.12 -3.98
CA GLU A 142 5.56 24.61 -5.11
C GLU A 142 6.48 25.08 -6.24
N LYS A 143 6.23 24.63 -7.48
CA LYS A 143 7.04 25.00 -8.65
C LYS A 143 7.03 26.51 -8.85
N GLY A 144 8.22 27.11 -8.91
CA GLY A 144 8.41 28.56 -9.14
C GLY A 144 8.47 29.40 -7.87
N THR A 145 8.35 28.82 -6.68
CA THR A 145 8.57 29.54 -5.41
C THR A 145 10.00 29.34 -4.92
N THR A 146 10.51 30.31 -4.16
CA THR A 146 11.79 30.20 -3.43
C THR A 146 11.60 29.58 -2.04
N GLU A 147 10.37 29.54 -1.55
CA GLU A 147 10.05 28.99 -0.23
C GLU A 147 10.20 27.46 -0.20
N PRO A 148 10.82 26.90 0.84
CA PRO A 148 10.93 25.45 1.01
C PRO A 148 9.58 24.83 1.27
N GLY A 149 9.32 23.66 0.72
CA GLY A 149 8.16 22.85 1.07
C GLY A 149 8.27 22.26 2.48
N PHE A 150 7.17 21.69 2.97
CA PHE A 150 7.17 21.07 4.32
C PHE A 150 8.21 19.95 4.41
N PHE A 151 8.33 19.10 3.39
CA PHE A 151 9.33 18.02 3.39
C PHE A 151 10.76 18.55 3.40
N ASP A 152 11.06 19.65 2.71
CA ASP A 152 12.37 20.31 2.74
C ASP A 152 12.73 20.83 4.15
N LEU A 153 11.71 21.20 4.94
CA LEU A 153 11.91 21.69 6.32
C LEU A 153 12.15 20.57 7.32
N ILE A 154 11.61 19.37 7.06
CA ILE A 154 11.63 18.25 8.02
C ILE A 154 12.58 17.11 7.64
N SER A 155 13.18 17.14 6.45
CA SER A 155 14.14 16.13 6.01
C SER A 155 15.25 16.75 5.17
N HIS A 156 16.36 16.00 4.97
CA HIS A 156 17.40 16.41 4.05
C HIS A 156 17.09 15.99 2.62
N VAL A 157 16.41 14.87 2.45
CA VAL A 157 16.00 14.32 1.16
C VAL A 157 14.58 13.82 1.27
N HIS A 158 13.77 14.07 0.25
CA HIS A 158 12.48 13.40 0.12
C HIS A 158 12.28 12.93 -1.32
N ARG A 159 11.58 11.82 -1.47
CA ARG A 159 11.27 11.28 -2.80
C ARG A 159 9.95 10.52 -2.81
N ALA A 160 9.24 10.66 -3.92
CA ALA A 160 8.09 9.81 -4.21
C ALA A 160 8.58 8.43 -4.71
N THR A 161 7.86 7.37 -4.34
CA THR A 161 8.07 6.04 -4.92
C THR A 161 7.69 6.05 -6.40
N ALA A 162 8.39 5.24 -7.19
CA ALA A 162 7.99 5.02 -8.56
C ALA A 162 6.58 4.41 -8.61
N PRO A 163 5.74 4.78 -9.59
CA PRO A 163 4.42 4.19 -9.74
C PRO A 163 4.50 2.66 -9.75
N TYR A 164 3.58 2.01 -9.05
CA TYR A 164 3.48 0.55 -8.92
C TYR A 164 4.68 -0.16 -8.26
N SER A 165 5.52 0.55 -7.53
CA SER A 165 6.69 0.03 -6.81
C SER A 165 6.45 -0.17 -5.31
N GLY A 166 5.24 -0.54 -4.90
CA GLY A 166 4.85 -0.75 -3.51
C GLY A 166 5.73 -1.76 -2.73
N GLN A 167 6.38 -2.67 -3.44
CA GLN A 167 7.28 -3.66 -2.84
C GLN A 167 8.56 -3.06 -2.20
N SER A 168 8.79 -1.77 -2.37
CA SER A 168 9.96 -1.08 -1.80
C SER A 168 9.74 -0.56 -0.38
N LYS A 169 8.50 -0.61 0.15
CA LYS A 169 8.16 -0.10 1.47
C LYS A 169 7.81 -1.24 2.42
N THR A 170 8.46 -1.30 3.57
CA THR A 170 8.13 -2.28 4.62
C THR A 170 6.86 -1.91 5.37
N ILE A 171 6.41 -0.66 5.29
CA ILE A 171 5.17 -0.15 5.92
C ILE A 171 3.92 -0.91 5.47
N GLU A 172 3.82 -1.32 4.20
CA GLU A 172 2.70 -2.13 3.71
C GLU A 172 2.61 -3.49 4.43
N SER A 173 3.77 -4.10 4.74
CA SER A 173 3.81 -5.33 5.53
C SER A 173 3.41 -5.08 6.99
N ALA A 174 3.74 -3.92 7.56
CA ALA A 174 3.31 -3.53 8.90
C ALA A 174 1.79 -3.37 8.96
N PHE A 175 1.17 -2.70 7.98
CA PHE A 175 -0.29 -2.61 7.85
C PHE A 175 -0.96 -3.98 7.80
N GLY A 176 -0.45 -4.88 6.95
CA GLY A 176 -0.99 -6.22 6.82
C GLY A 176 -0.90 -7.03 8.13
N ARG A 177 0.20 -6.91 8.88
CA ARG A 177 0.35 -7.54 10.20
C ARG A 177 -0.63 -6.95 11.21
N PHE A 178 -0.73 -5.64 11.32
CA PHE A 178 -1.65 -4.96 12.24
C PHE A 178 -3.12 -5.34 11.97
N GLN A 179 -3.54 -5.30 10.71
CA GLN A 179 -4.89 -5.70 10.32
C GLN A 179 -5.20 -7.16 10.66
N SER A 180 -4.25 -8.06 10.38
CA SER A 180 -4.47 -9.50 10.59
C SER A 180 -4.30 -9.97 12.02
N GLN A 181 -3.54 -9.26 12.85
CA GLN A 181 -3.23 -9.67 14.21
C GLN A 181 -4.06 -8.94 15.26
N GLU A 182 -4.43 -7.69 14.99
CA GLU A 182 -5.13 -6.85 15.95
C GLU A 182 -6.52 -6.44 15.48
N LEU A 183 -6.66 -5.76 14.34
CA LEU A 183 -7.94 -5.20 13.93
C LEU A 183 -9.02 -6.26 13.67
N ASN A 184 -8.64 -7.44 13.19
CA ASN A 184 -9.60 -8.52 12.95
C ASN A 184 -10.26 -9.09 14.21
N LYS A 185 -9.77 -8.72 15.39
CA LYS A 185 -10.38 -9.08 16.68
C LYS A 185 -11.48 -8.10 17.12
N ASP A 186 -11.50 -6.93 16.50
CA ASP A 186 -12.49 -5.90 16.80
C ASP A 186 -13.80 -6.18 16.05
N TRP A 187 -14.93 -6.12 16.76
CA TRP A 187 -16.25 -6.37 16.19
C TRP A 187 -16.65 -5.33 15.10
N ARG A 188 -16.00 -4.16 15.08
CA ARG A 188 -16.20 -3.11 14.08
C ARG A 188 -15.38 -3.34 12.79
N PHE A 189 -14.66 -4.44 12.71
CA PHE A 189 -13.78 -4.73 11.58
C PHE A 189 -14.56 -4.89 10.28
N THR A 190 -14.09 -4.22 9.22
CA THR A 190 -14.76 -4.18 7.91
C THR A 190 -14.42 -5.37 7.01
N GLY A 191 -13.52 -6.25 7.45
CA GLY A 191 -12.94 -7.31 6.61
C GLY A 191 -11.67 -6.87 5.88
N MET A 192 -10.82 -7.83 5.55
CA MET A 192 -9.52 -7.54 4.91
C MET A 192 -9.64 -7.30 3.41
N ASN A 193 -10.42 -8.11 2.71
CA ASN A 193 -10.60 -8.01 1.27
C ASN A 193 -11.76 -8.90 0.82
N ILE A 194 -12.51 -8.46 -0.19
CA ILE A 194 -13.61 -9.22 -0.82
C ILE A 194 -13.12 -10.58 -1.37
N THR A 195 -11.85 -10.69 -1.75
CA THR A 195 -11.24 -11.93 -2.24
C THR A 195 -10.66 -12.83 -1.15
N ALA A 196 -10.73 -12.42 0.13
CA ALA A 196 -10.23 -13.24 1.23
C ALA A 196 -11.07 -14.52 1.38
N LYS A 197 -10.40 -15.68 1.35
CA LYS A 197 -11.05 -16.99 1.40
C LYS A 197 -11.34 -17.48 2.82
N LYS A 198 -10.84 -16.78 3.86
CA LYS A 198 -11.05 -17.17 5.25
C LYS A 198 -12.30 -16.51 5.80
N GLU A 199 -13.13 -17.29 6.46
CA GLU A 199 -14.36 -16.81 7.09
C GLU A 199 -14.11 -15.67 8.09
N SER A 200 -13.03 -15.76 8.88
CA SER A 200 -12.58 -14.71 9.81
C SER A 200 -12.14 -13.40 9.16
N SER A 201 -12.06 -13.35 7.82
CA SER A 201 -11.70 -12.15 7.07
C SER A 201 -12.91 -11.35 6.62
N HIS A 202 -14.12 -11.79 6.94
CA HIS A 202 -15.36 -11.11 6.60
C HIS A 202 -16.00 -10.48 7.84
N PRO A 203 -16.60 -9.29 7.72
CA PRO A 203 -17.30 -8.65 8.82
C PRO A 203 -18.62 -9.38 9.11
N ASN A 204 -19.01 -9.40 10.37
CA ASN A 204 -20.37 -9.77 10.74
C ASN A 204 -21.29 -8.55 10.60
N LEU A 205 -21.75 -8.29 9.37
CA LEU A 205 -22.55 -7.10 9.03
C LEU A 205 -23.88 -7.02 9.78
N GLU A 206 -24.50 -8.14 10.08
CA GLU A 206 -25.74 -8.19 10.85
C GLU A 206 -25.50 -7.67 12.28
N PHE A 207 -24.52 -8.22 12.97
CA PHE A 207 -24.15 -7.79 14.31
C PHE A 207 -23.70 -6.31 14.36
N VAL A 208 -22.90 -5.88 13.40
CA VAL A 208 -22.45 -4.46 13.32
C VAL A 208 -23.67 -3.55 13.08
N GLY A 209 -24.59 -3.95 12.22
CA GLY A 209 -25.81 -3.19 11.93
C GLY A 209 -26.72 -3.05 13.16
N GLU A 210 -26.92 -4.13 13.93
CA GLU A 210 -27.70 -4.11 15.17
C GLU A 210 -27.06 -3.25 16.26
N ASN A 211 -25.74 -3.11 16.26
CA ASN A 211 -24.97 -2.32 17.23
C ASN A 211 -24.46 -0.98 16.67
N LYS A 212 -25.03 -0.50 15.58
CA LYS A 212 -24.62 0.73 14.90
C LYS A 212 -24.51 1.94 15.86
N ASP A 213 -25.40 2.06 16.83
CA ASP A 213 -25.41 3.17 17.79
C ASP A 213 -24.21 3.13 18.77
N LYS A 214 -23.55 1.99 18.89
CA LYS A 214 -22.34 1.79 19.71
C LYS A 214 -21.05 2.00 18.93
N LEU A 215 -21.13 2.28 17.64
CA LEU A 215 -19.95 2.63 16.84
C LEU A 215 -19.38 3.95 17.33
N PHE A 216 -18.09 4.03 17.38
CA PHE A 216 -17.39 5.28 17.67
C PHE A 216 -17.66 6.32 16.59
N THR A 217 -17.66 7.56 16.98
CA THR A 217 -17.51 8.70 16.04
C THR A 217 -16.09 8.79 15.54
N LEU A 218 -15.86 9.57 14.50
CA LEU A 218 -14.50 9.79 13.97
C LEU A 218 -13.57 10.39 15.03
N GLU A 219 -14.07 11.30 15.86
CA GLU A 219 -13.27 11.92 16.92
C GLU A 219 -12.92 10.94 18.03
N GLU A 220 -13.82 10.04 18.39
CA GLU A 220 -13.54 8.98 19.38
C GLU A 220 -12.53 7.94 18.87
N LEU A 221 -12.43 7.75 17.53
CA LEU A 221 -11.41 6.88 16.96
C LEU A 221 -10.00 7.49 16.95
N LYS A 222 -9.88 8.81 17.09
CA LYS A 222 -8.60 9.53 17.11
C LYS A 222 -7.91 9.53 18.47
N ILE A 223 -8.61 9.13 19.52
CA ILE A 223 -8.12 9.06 20.90
C ILE A 223 -7.44 7.72 21.17
#